data_63030f6c1228bdc0e303a4a683807919
#
_entry.id   63030f6c1228bdc0e303a4a683807919
#
_cell.length_a   1.000
_cell.length_b   1.000
_cell.length_c   1.000
_cell.angle_alpha   90.00
_cell.angle_beta   90.00
_cell.angle_gamma   90.00
#
_symmetry.space_group_name_H-M   'P 1'
#
loop_
_entity.id
_entity.type
_entity.pdbx_description
1 polymer ?
#
loop_
_entity_poly.entity_id
_entity_poly.type
_entity_poly.pdbx_seq_one_letter_code
_entity_poly.pdbx_strand_id
1 'polypeptide(L)'
;NSCIVINLDDSSGPGTHWIVLVNSSKSKNLLYYDPFGLEYPPEEVLHMDIKKGLVANNSQHQDIDSILCGYYCLKVAKSILVDKMNYRDCMLQFTDSPSHHNQDIADNLL
;
A
#
# COMPACT_ATOMS: atom_id res chain seq x y z
N ASN A 1 7.83 -8.35 -11.52
CA ASN A 1 6.76 -8.60 -10.55
C ASN A 1 7.35 -8.86 -9.16
N SER A 2 7.41 -7.82 -8.37
CA SER A 2 7.97 -7.89 -7.02
C SER A 2 7.33 -6.85 -6.13
N CYS A 3 7.52 -6.98 -4.82
CA CYS A 3 7.09 -5.97 -3.87
C CYS A 3 8.06 -5.89 -2.70
N ILE A 4 8.08 -4.73 -2.05
CA ILE A 4 8.82 -4.50 -0.83
C ILE A 4 7.85 -3.89 0.18
N VAL A 5 7.70 -4.54 1.33
CA VAL A 5 6.90 -4.02 2.44
C VAL A 5 7.86 -3.33 3.41
N ILE A 6 7.56 -2.10 3.77
CA ILE A 6 8.46 -1.25 4.57
C ILE A 6 7.70 -0.75 5.80
N ASN A 7 8.34 -0.88 6.97
CA ASN A 7 7.85 -0.26 8.18
C ASN A 7 8.49 1.12 8.31
N LEU A 8 7.67 2.18 8.34
CA LEU A 8 8.14 3.56 8.41
C LEU A 8 8.35 4.07 9.83
N ASP A 9 7.85 3.36 10.84
CA ASP A 9 8.11 3.74 12.23
C ASP A 9 9.59 3.53 12.55
N ASP A 10 10.16 4.45 13.31
CA ASP A 10 11.52 4.28 13.81
C ASP A 10 11.54 3.25 14.95
N SER A 11 12.74 2.93 15.44
CA SER A 11 12.89 1.92 16.47
C SER A 11 12.28 2.29 17.83
N SER A 12 11.89 3.56 18.01
CA SER A 12 11.22 4.04 19.22
C SER A 12 9.70 4.08 19.06
N GLY A 13 9.19 3.88 17.83
CA GLY A 13 7.77 3.88 17.56
C GLY A 13 7.13 2.52 17.78
N PRO A 14 5.79 2.45 17.74
CA PRO A 14 5.05 1.19 17.94
C PRO A 14 5.12 0.22 16.77
N GLY A 15 5.73 0.59 15.65
CA GLY A 15 5.85 -0.28 14.49
C GLY A 15 4.55 -0.50 13.74
N THR A 16 3.68 0.50 13.69
CA THR A 16 2.31 0.35 13.15
C THR A 16 2.11 0.98 11.77
N HIS A 17 3.12 1.65 11.21
CA HIS A 17 2.98 2.30 9.91
C HIS A 17 3.75 1.52 8.84
N TRP A 18 3.03 0.69 8.11
CA TRP A 18 3.58 -0.11 7.01
C TRP A 18 3.10 0.45 5.67
N ILE A 19 4.00 0.43 4.70
CA ILE A 19 3.69 0.74 3.30
C ILE A 19 4.18 -0.40 2.42
N VAL A 20 3.77 -0.41 1.16
CA VAL A 20 4.28 -1.36 0.18
C VAL A 20 4.59 -0.65 -1.12
N LEU A 21 5.73 -1.00 -1.71
CA LEU A 21 6.09 -0.66 -3.08
C LEU A 21 5.84 -1.90 -3.94
N VAL A 22 5.00 -1.77 -4.96
CA VAL A 22 4.68 -2.88 -5.85
C VAL A 22 5.21 -2.58 -7.25
N ASN A 23 5.96 -3.52 -7.79
CA ASN A 23 6.46 -3.47 -9.17
C ASN A 23 5.73 -4.52 -10.00
N SER A 24 4.78 -4.08 -10.82
CA SER A 24 4.06 -4.94 -11.74
C SER A 24 4.59 -4.77 -13.15
N SER A 25 4.85 -5.86 -13.86
CA SER A 25 5.26 -5.83 -15.25
C SER A 25 4.19 -5.23 -16.18
N LYS A 26 2.96 -5.15 -15.71
CA LYS A 26 1.83 -4.55 -16.46
C LYS A 26 1.78 -3.04 -16.34
N SER A 27 2.60 -2.43 -15.50
CA SER A 27 2.57 -0.99 -15.28
C SER A 27 3.93 -0.37 -15.57
N LYS A 28 3.90 0.85 -16.12
CA LYS A 28 5.13 1.64 -16.33
C LYS A 28 5.66 2.25 -15.05
N ASN A 29 4.83 2.28 -14.00
CA ASN A 29 5.15 2.93 -12.73
C ASN A 29 5.16 1.91 -11.61
N LEU A 30 5.91 2.23 -10.54
CA LEU A 30 5.78 1.54 -9.26
C LEU A 30 4.58 2.10 -8.52
N LEU A 31 3.85 1.26 -7.81
CA LEU A 31 2.82 1.72 -6.89
C LEU A 31 3.44 1.89 -5.50
N TYR A 32 3.36 3.10 -4.97
CA TYR A 32 3.61 3.39 -3.56
C TYR A 32 2.26 3.38 -2.86
N TYR A 33 2.01 2.38 -2.03
CA TYR A 33 0.74 2.26 -1.34
C TYR A 33 0.91 2.44 0.15
N ASP A 34 0.22 3.45 0.68
CA ASP A 34 0.12 3.76 2.10
C ASP A 34 -1.36 3.65 2.50
N PRO A 35 -1.74 2.70 3.37
CA PRO A 35 -3.14 2.58 3.78
C PRO A 35 -3.72 3.84 4.42
N PHE A 36 -2.87 4.69 5.01
CA PHE A 36 -3.31 5.97 5.56
C PHE A 36 -3.45 7.07 4.51
N GLY A 37 -2.98 6.83 3.28
CA GLY A 37 -3.14 7.77 2.18
C GLY A 37 -2.35 9.06 2.34
N LEU A 38 -1.20 9.02 2.98
CA LEU A 38 -0.34 10.20 3.11
C LEU A 38 0.14 10.62 1.72
N GLU A 39 0.10 11.94 1.48
CA GLU A 39 0.24 12.49 0.13
C GLU A 39 1.61 12.29 -0.48
N TYR A 40 2.65 12.28 0.34
CA TYR A 40 4.03 12.21 -0.15
C TYR A 40 4.75 11.01 0.41
N PRO A 41 5.52 10.29 -0.42
CA PRO A 41 6.41 9.26 0.08
C PRO A 41 7.42 9.84 1.08
N PRO A 42 7.80 9.09 2.11
CA PRO A 42 8.84 9.54 3.01
C PRO A 42 10.19 9.66 2.30
N GLU A 43 11.08 10.43 2.89
CA GLU A 43 12.39 10.70 2.31
C GLU A 43 13.18 9.42 2.02
N GLU A 44 13.03 8.40 2.87
CA GLU A 44 13.68 7.11 2.68
C GLU A 44 13.30 6.46 1.35
N VAL A 45 12.04 6.58 0.95
CA VAL A 45 11.55 6.06 -0.33
C VAL A 45 12.10 6.88 -1.48
N LEU A 46 12.16 8.20 -1.33
CA LEU A 46 12.68 9.10 -2.36
C LEU A 46 14.17 8.88 -2.64
N HIS A 47 14.91 8.36 -1.67
CA HIS A 47 16.33 8.07 -1.81
C HIS A 47 16.62 6.68 -2.40
N MET A 48 15.58 5.87 -2.63
CA MET A 48 15.77 4.57 -3.28
C MET A 48 16.09 4.77 -4.76
N ASP A 49 16.90 3.87 -5.32
CA ASP A 49 17.22 3.88 -6.75
C ASP A 49 16.03 3.35 -7.56
N ILE A 50 15.07 4.22 -7.81
CA ILE A 50 13.84 3.90 -8.53
C ILE A 50 13.99 4.34 -9.98
N LYS A 51 14.02 3.38 -10.89
CA LYS A 51 14.14 3.65 -12.34
C LYS A 51 12.80 3.90 -13.01
N LYS A 52 11.70 3.43 -12.42
CA LYS A 52 10.35 3.68 -12.89
C LYS A 52 9.78 4.92 -12.22
N GLY A 53 8.76 5.53 -12.82
CA GLY A 53 7.98 6.55 -12.14
C GLY A 53 7.25 5.97 -10.94
N LEU A 54 6.80 6.82 -10.04
CA LEU A 54 6.11 6.44 -8.81
C LEU A 54 4.68 6.96 -8.84
N VAL A 55 3.72 6.07 -8.59
CA VAL A 55 2.31 6.42 -8.42
C VAL A 55 1.93 6.12 -6.98
N ALA A 56 1.34 7.07 -6.30
CA ALA A 56 0.91 6.91 -4.91
C ALA A 56 -0.61 6.93 -4.83
N ASN A 57 -1.17 6.13 -3.92
CA ASN A 57 -2.57 6.29 -3.57
C ASN A 57 -2.75 7.59 -2.80
N ASN A 58 -3.89 8.27 -3.02
CA ASN A 58 -4.20 9.53 -2.35
C ASN A 58 -5.47 9.43 -1.50
N SER A 59 -6.00 8.22 -1.33
CA SER A 59 -7.17 7.97 -0.50
C SER A 59 -6.76 7.24 0.76
N GLN A 60 -7.35 7.62 1.89
CA GLN A 60 -7.16 6.94 3.14
C GLN A 60 -8.10 5.73 3.22
N HIS A 61 -7.54 4.52 3.25
CA HIS A 61 -8.33 3.29 3.33
C HIS A 61 -8.45 2.76 4.74
N GLN A 62 -7.48 3.06 5.58
CA GLN A 62 -7.37 2.55 6.93
C GLN A 62 -7.58 3.67 7.93
N ASP A 63 -8.35 3.39 8.99
CA ASP A 63 -8.46 4.31 10.12
C ASP A 63 -7.11 4.44 10.81
N ILE A 64 -6.74 5.67 11.19
CA ILE A 64 -5.45 5.96 11.80
C ILE A 64 -5.26 5.21 13.12
N ASP A 65 -6.35 4.86 13.80
CA ASP A 65 -6.32 4.09 15.04
C ASP A 65 -6.24 2.57 14.80
N SER A 66 -6.31 2.13 13.55
CA SER A 66 -6.26 0.71 13.21
C SER A 66 -4.81 0.19 13.20
N ILE A 67 -4.63 -1.04 13.64
CA ILE A 67 -3.33 -1.72 13.62
C ILE A 67 -3.17 -2.65 12.40
N LEU A 68 -4.10 -2.59 11.44
CA LEU A 68 -4.15 -3.53 10.31
C LEU A 68 -3.33 -3.09 9.10
N CYS A 69 -2.43 -2.10 9.27
CA CYS A 69 -1.66 -1.52 8.17
C CYS A 69 -0.93 -2.57 7.33
N GLY A 70 -0.30 -3.54 7.98
CA GLY A 70 0.40 -4.63 7.29
C GLY A 70 -0.55 -5.48 6.45
N TYR A 71 -1.75 -5.75 6.93
CA TYR A 71 -2.74 -6.52 6.18
C TYR A 71 -3.19 -5.79 4.92
N TYR A 72 -3.39 -4.47 4.99
CA TYR A 72 -3.71 -3.66 3.82
C TYR A 72 -2.61 -3.76 2.77
N CYS A 73 -1.36 -3.63 3.20
CA CYS A 73 -0.21 -3.73 2.29
C CYS A 73 -0.13 -5.10 1.62
N LEU A 74 -0.31 -6.18 2.38
CA LEU A 74 -0.27 -7.54 1.85
C LEU A 74 -1.43 -7.78 0.89
N LYS A 75 -2.62 -7.27 1.20
CA LYS A 75 -3.78 -7.42 0.31
C LYS A 75 -3.55 -6.73 -1.03
N VAL A 76 -2.99 -5.52 -1.01
CA VAL A 76 -2.68 -4.78 -2.25
C VAL A 76 -1.63 -5.53 -3.06
N ALA A 77 -0.56 -5.99 -2.44
CA ALA A 77 0.47 -6.74 -3.13
C ALA A 77 -0.08 -8.02 -3.75
N LYS A 78 -0.88 -8.77 -3.01
CA LYS A 78 -1.52 -9.99 -3.52
C LYS A 78 -2.45 -9.70 -4.69
N SER A 79 -3.29 -8.68 -4.57
CA SER A 79 -4.26 -8.33 -5.62
C SER A 79 -3.54 -8.02 -6.93
N ILE A 80 -2.44 -7.31 -6.88
CA ILE A 80 -1.69 -6.90 -8.07
C ILE A 80 -0.84 -8.06 -8.61
N LEU A 81 -0.07 -8.72 -7.76
CA LEU A 81 0.94 -9.68 -8.19
C LEU A 81 0.39 -11.09 -8.40
N VAL A 82 -0.58 -11.50 -7.60
CA VAL A 82 -1.17 -12.85 -7.67
C VAL A 82 -2.46 -12.83 -8.47
N ASP A 83 -3.38 -11.94 -8.14
CA ASP A 83 -4.69 -11.86 -8.79
C ASP A 83 -4.64 -11.07 -10.11
N LYS A 84 -3.47 -10.50 -10.44
CA LYS A 84 -3.22 -9.83 -11.73
C LYS A 84 -4.06 -8.58 -11.96
N MET A 85 -4.52 -7.93 -10.91
CA MET A 85 -5.23 -6.67 -11.00
C MET A 85 -4.28 -5.54 -11.41
N ASN A 86 -4.79 -4.56 -12.17
CA ASN A 86 -4.06 -3.32 -12.35
C ASN A 86 -4.21 -2.42 -11.09
N TYR A 87 -3.41 -1.36 -11.02
CA TYR A 87 -3.40 -0.49 -9.82
C TYR A 87 -4.76 0.14 -9.57
N ARG A 88 -5.42 0.59 -10.64
CA ARG A 88 -6.73 1.24 -10.51
C ARG A 88 -7.78 0.27 -9.95
N ASP A 89 -7.88 -0.92 -10.52
CA ASP A 89 -8.88 -1.90 -10.07
C ASP A 89 -8.59 -2.36 -8.64
N CYS A 90 -7.31 -2.49 -8.28
CA CYS A 90 -6.93 -2.81 -6.91
C CYS A 90 -7.42 -1.73 -5.93
N MET A 91 -7.19 -0.46 -6.25
CA MET A 91 -7.62 0.64 -5.40
C MET A 91 -9.14 0.72 -5.31
N LEU A 92 -9.85 0.38 -6.37
CA LEU A 92 -11.32 0.41 -6.40
C LEU A 92 -11.99 -0.66 -5.52
N GLN A 93 -11.24 -1.63 -5.01
CA GLN A 93 -11.77 -2.57 -4.01
C GLN A 93 -12.13 -1.86 -2.69
N PHE A 94 -11.47 -0.75 -2.40
CA PHE A 94 -11.62 -0.01 -1.15
C PHE A 94 -12.51 1.20 -1.36
N THR A 95 -13.18 1.63 -0.30
CA THR A 95 -13.83 2.95 -0.28
C THR A 95 -12.76 4.01 -0.04
N ASP A 96 -13.05 5.26 -0.43
CA ASP A 96 -12.09 6.37 -0.32
C ASP A 96 -11.86 6.85 1.10
N SER A 97 -12.62 6.33 2.06
CA SER A 97 -12.45 6.64 3.48
C SER A 97 -12.51 5.36 4.30
N PRO A 98 -11.94 5.36 5.51
CA PRO A 98 -11.93 4.15 6.35
C PRO A 98 -13.33 3.59 6.58
N SER A 99 -13.46 2.26 6.52
CA SER A 99 -14.75 1.60 6.66
C SER A 99 -14.57 0.14 7.07
N HIS A 100 -15.65 -0.49 7.56
CA HIS A 100 -15.67 -1.93 7.81
C HIS A 100 -15.47 -2.71 6.52
N HIS A 101 -15.98 -2.20 5.40
CA HIS A 101 -15.75 -2.81 4.09
C HIS A 101 -14.25 -2.93 3.79
N ASN A 102 -13.51 -1.84 4.00
CA ASN A 102 -12.06 -1.86 3.77
C ASN A 102 -11.35 -2.83 4.70
N GLN A 103 -11.74 -2.89 5.97
CA GLN A 103 -11.16 -3.84 6.91
C GLN A 103 -11.44 -5.29 6.50
N ASP A 104 -12.65 -5.58 6.03
CA ASP A 104 -13.01 -6.91 5.57
C ASP A 104 -12.19 -7.31 4.33
N ILE A 105 -11.98 -6.38 3.40
CA ILE A 105 -11.15 -6.62 2.22
C ILE A 105 -9.71 -6.92 2.66
N ALA A 106 -9.15 -6.14 3.57
CA ALA A 106 -7.77 -6.33 4.04
C ALA A 106 -7.60 -7.64 4.81
N ASP A 107 -8.58 -8.01 5.65
CA ASP A 107 -8.53 -9.24 6.44
C ASP A 107 -8.65 -10.50 5.57
N ASN A 108 -9.25 -10.39 4.40
CA ASN A 108 -9.50 -11.54 3.51
C ASN A 108 -8.33 -11.71 2.55
N LEU A 109 -7.18 -12.15 3.08
CA LEU A 109 -5.95 -12.33 2.29
C LEU A 109 -5.93 -13.63 1.49
N LEU A 110 -6.73 -14.60 1.86
CA LEU A 110 -6.74 -15.92 1.22
C LEU A 110 -7.85 -16.09 0.21
#